data_a183f1e2f4d9fba2f6ef249793f0543a
#
_entry.id   a183f1e2f4d9fba2f6ef249793f0543a
#
_cell.length_a   1.000
_cell.length_b   1.000
_cell.length_c   1.000
_cell.angle_alpha   90.00
_cell.angle_beta   90.00
_cell.angle_gamma   90.00
#
_symmetry.space_group_name_H-M   'P 1'
#
loop_
_entity.id
_entity.type
_entity.pdbx_description
1 polymer ?
#
loop_
_entity_poly.entity_id
_entity_poly.type
_entity_poly.pdbx_seq_one_letter_code
_entity_poly.pdbx_strand_id
1 'polypeptide(L)'
;MLVAVPITDPPSGEFEAEAIPAGILRGSSGVGYGVTSALMTRPHGDRTPDVAARVLERVRAVADPRAAVEAFGSSIYAPAHADDVDVLVTDDDPARLATALGLALLPTLPPRLHGVLEGTRVDVTVVTGDDDLGRRMRSGPRDAALLAAQLRDHGRDDAFQAAWPHVRRFVQARALGRNGLGWFGSFGWALLLAVPLVGDRELREAPVGAALPGWLRWLSRLSLGARIGFDAIRHGDAEPLYIAAPAPPPRDVARLSKRAAAVLFGEARSAARAIGDAASDADAITRIADLADEPPSGVTLVVTGTGEHTRGRYDGVARGLLRELEALGAIRSWGRFDLAADDDWQHRITVPTHRAQSARELVTRWLAASSIDAWLE
;
A
#
# COMPACT_ATOMS: atom_id res chain seq x y z
N MET A 1 -6.06 19.96 -38.07
CA MET A 1 -7.48 19.61 -37.96
C MET A 1 -7.57 18.30 -37.24
N LEU A 2 -7.67 18.34 -35.90
CA LEU A 2 -7.72 17.18 -35.02
C LEU A 2 -9.19 16.85 -34.79
N VAL A 3 -9.59 15.66 -35.24
CA VAL A 3 -10.93 15.13 -35.07
C VAL A 3 -11.03 14.59 -33.64
N ALA A 4 -11.89 15.18 -32.82
CA ALA A 4 -12.23 14.67 -31.47
C ALA A 4 -13.09 13.43 -31.66
N VAL A 5 -12.62 12.30 -31.13
CA VAL A 5 -13.40 11.07 -30.97
C VAL A 5 -14.18 11.19 -29.64
N PRO A 6 -15.51 11.02 -29.64
CA PRO A 6 -16.28 11.05 -28.40
C PRO A 6 -15.97 9.82 -27.56
N ILE A 7 -15.60 10.04 -26.29
CA ILE A 7 -15.45 9.01 -25.29
C ILE A 7 -16.85 8.63 -24.84
N THR A 8 -17.29 7.43 -25.19
CA THR A 8 -18.51 6.83 -24.62
C THR A 8 -18.22 6.39 -23.19
N ASP A 9 -19.07 6.84 -22.25
CA ASP A 9 -19.02 6.41 -20.85
C ASP A 9 -19.10 4.88 -20.75
N PRO A 10 -18.28 4.26 -19.88
CA PRO A 10 -18.46 2.86 -19.57
C PRO A 10 -19.78 2.67 -18.79
N PRO A 11 -20.50 1.58 -19.01
CA PRO A 11 -21.76 1.34 -18.34
C PRO A 11 -21.56 1.31 -16.83
N SER A 12 -22.40 2.03 -16.10
CA SER A 12 -22.54 2.01 -14.65
C SER A 12 -23.11 0.65 -14.20
N GLY A 13 -22.26 -0.38 -14.25
CA GLY A 13 -22.56 -1.66 -13.65
C GLY A 13 -22.36 -1.56 -12.14
N GLU A 14 -23.44 -1.55 -11.40
CA GLU A 14 -23.43 -1.84 -9.97
C GLU A 14 -22.85 -3.24 -9.80
N PHE A 15 -21.64 -3.33 -9.24
CA PHE A 15 -21.11 -4.60 -8.78
C PHE A 15 -21.86 -4.96 -7.50
N GLU A 16 -22.92 -5.73 -7.62
CA GLU A 16 -23.45 -6.52 -6.52
C GLU A 16 -22.33 -7.43 -6.02
N ALA A 17 -21.99 -7.28 -4.74
CA ALA A 17 -21.11 -8.18 -4.05
C ALA A 17 -21.86 -9.51 -3.89
N GLU A 18 -21.59 -10.47 -4.76
CA GLU A 18 -22.04 -11.85 -4.55
C GLU A 18 -21.52 -12.33 -3.21
N ALA A 19 -22.43 -12.66 -2.33
CA ALA A 19 -22.15 -13.25 -1.03
C ALA A 19 -21.47 -14.61 -1.25
N ILE A 20 -20.24 -14.73 -0.78
CA ILE A 20 -19.51 -16.01 -0.75
C ILE A 20 -20.32 -16.97 0.10
N PRO A 21 -20.71 -18.16 -0.42
CA PRO A 21 -21.48 -19.13 0.33
C PRO A 21 -20.72 -19.58 1.58
N ALA A 22 -21.37 -19.58 2.73
CA ALA A 22 -20.84 -19.92 4.06
C ALA A 22 -20.50 -21.42 4.24
N GLY A 23 -20.11 -22.12 3.19
CA GLY A 23 -20.03 -23.60 3.15
C GLY A 23 -18.63 -24.22 3.13
N ILE A 24 -17.53 -23.47 3.06
CA ILE A 24 -16.18 -24.07 2.80
C ILE A 24 -15.19 -23.86 3.97
N LEU A 25 -15.62 -23.59 5.17
CA LEU A 25 -14.70 -23.51 6.33
C LEU A 25 -15.07 -24.56 7.39
N ARG A 26 -14.92 -25.85 7.07
CA ARG A 26 -14.79 -26.90 8.09
C ARG A 26 -13.50 -27.69 7.84
N GLY A 27 -12.57 -27.54 8.78
CA GLY A 27 -11.52 -28.49 9.09
C GLY A 27 -10.12 -28.14 8.64
N SER A 28 -9.38 -27.43 9.47
CA SER A 28 -7.97 -27.76 9.71
C SER A 28 -7.58 -27.30 11.09
N SER A 29 -7.22 -28.28 11.91
CA SER A 29 -6.65 -28.21 13.24
C SER A 29 -5.40 -27.34 13.28
N GLY A 30 -5.26 -26.59 14.38
CA GLY A 30 -4.24 -25.61 14.66
C GLY A 30 -2.80 -26.08 14.45
N VAL A 31 -2.11 -25.26 13.68
CA VAL A 31 -0.67 -25.07 13.78
C VAL A 31 -0.48 -23.58 14.03
N GLY A 32 -0.19 -23.22 15.26
CA GLY A 32 0.10 -21.87 15.66
C GLY A 32 1.40 -21.41 15.02
N TYR A 33 1.30 -20.52 14.04
CA TYR A 33 2.44 -19.78 13.55
C TYR A 33 2.55 -18.47 14.34
N GLY A 34 3.32 -18.52 15.43
CA GLY A 34 3.78 -17.33 16.11
C GLY A 34 4.73 -16.53 15.21
N VAL A 35 4.20 -15.66 14.36
CA VAL A 35 4.97 -14.61 13.72
C VAL A 35 4.97 -13.42 14.66
N THR A 36 5.88 -13.42 15.62
CA THR A 36 6.25 -12.23 16.37
C THR A 36 6.75 -11.18 15.39
N SER A 37 5.86 -10.30 14.97
CA SER A 37 6.21 -9.07 14.28
C SER A 37 6.82 -8.09 15.29
N ALA A 38 7.97 -8.46 15.86
CA ALA A 38 8.85 -7.48 16.46
C ALA A 38 9.29 -6.55 15.33
N LEU A 39 8.72 -5.36 15.28
CA LEU A 39 9.27 -4.21 14.57
C LEU A 39 10.60 -3.80 15.22
N MET A 40 11.54 -4.73 15.27
CA MET A 40 12.94 -4.38 15.45
C MET A 40 13.37 -3.75 14.14
N THR A 41 13.70 -2.47 14.20
CA THR A 41 14.61 -1.82 13.26
C THR A 41 15.90 -2.64 13.26
N ARG A 42 15.92 -3.73 12.46
CA ARG A 42 17.17 -4.42 12.18
C ARG A 42 18.03 -3.45 11.39
N PRO A 43 19.32 -3.30 11.74
CA PRO A 43 20.23 -2.58 10.88
C PRO A 43 20.06 -3.17 9.47
N HIS A 44 19.84 -2.31 8.47
CA HIS A 44 19.78 -2.69 7.07
C HIS A 44 21.15 -3.31 6.73
N GLY A 45 21.23 -4.64 6.75
CA GLY A 45 22.36 -5.33 6.19
C GLY A 45 22.41 -5.03 4.71
N ASP A 46 23.61 -4.90 4.16
CA ASP A 46 23.87 -4.76 2.72
C ASP A 46 23.14 -5.87 1.95
N ARG A 47 21.87 -5.61 1.60
CA ARG A 47 21.10 -6.47 0.70
C ARG A 47 21.53 -6.10 -0.71
N THR A 48 22.48 -6.85 -1.20
CA THR A 48 22.98 -6.68 -2.56
C THR A 48 21.92 -7.13 -3.58
N PRO A 49 21.92 -6.56 -4.79
CA PRO A 49 21.09 -7.04 -5.93
C PRO A 49 21.18 -8.55 -6.18
N ASP A 50 22.25 -9.15 -5.72
CA ASP A 50 22.57 -10.57 -5.75
C ASP A 50 21.55 -11.46 -4.98
N VAL A 51 20.93 -10.96 -3.90
CA VAL A 51 19.97 -11.75 -3.12
C VAL A 51 18.67 -12.01 -3.92
N ALA A 52 18.13 -10.99 -4.56
CA ALA A 52 16.93 -11.15 -5.40
C ALA A 52 17.22 -12.09 -6.59
N ALA A 53 18.39 -11.99 -7.20
CA ALA A 53 18.81 -12.88 -8.28
C ALA A 53 18.88 -14.35 -7.82
N ARG A 54 19.50 -14.63 -6.65
CA ARG A 54 19.55 -16.00 -6.10
C ARG A 54 18.17 -16.55 -5.78
N VAL A 55 17.27 -15.73 -5.19
CA VAL A 55 15.89 -16.14 -4.94
C VAL A 55 15.21 -16.51 -6.25
N LEU A 56 15.31 -15.68 -7.29
CA LEU A 56 14.74 -15.96 -8.61
C LEU A 56 15.29 -17.22 -9.23
N GLU A 57 16.60 -17.45 -9.16
CA GLU A 57 17.24 -18.69 -9.66
C GLU A 57 16.68 -19.91 -8.91
N ARG A 58 16.55 -19.81 -7.59
CA ARG A 58 16.00 -20.89 -6.76
C ARG A 58 14.55 -21.22 -7.15
N VAL A 59 13.71 -20.19 -7.37
CA VAL A 59 12.33 -20.38 -7.80
C VAL A 59 12.28 -20.97 -9.21
N ARG A 60 13.07 -20.46 -10.16
CA ARG A 60 13.16 -20.97 -11.54
C ARG A 60 13.59 -22.42 -11.61
N ALA A 61 14.50 -22.84 -10.73
CA ALA A 61 14.99 -24.22 -10.71
C ALA A 61 13.92 -25.27 -10.38
N VAL A 62 12.82 -24.87 -9.75
CA VAL A 62 11.73 -25.77 -9.34
C VAL A 62 10.40 -25.46 -10.02
N ALA A 63 10.25 -24.30 -10.64
CA ALA A 63 9.06 -23.94 -11.40
C ALA A 63 8.87 -24.82 -12.63
N ASP A 64 7.64 -24.92 -13.13
CA ASP A 64 7.40 -25.57 -14.43
C ASP A 64 8.26 -24.87 -15.51
N PRO A 65 8.90 -25.61 -16.41
CA PRO A 65 9.73 -25.02 -17.48
C PRO A 65 8.99 -24.04 -18.39
N ARG A 66 7.66 -24.06 -18.41
CA ARG A 66 6.80 -23.14 -19.16
C ARG A 66 6.39 -21.91 -18.35
N ALA A 67 6.54 -21.97 -17.03
CA ALA A 67 6.19 -20.86 -16.15
C ALA A 67 7.15 -19.68 -16.36
N ALA A 68 6.60 -18.47 -16.43
CA ALA A 68 7.41 -17.27 -16.30
C ALA A 68 7.63 -16.96 -14.82
N VAL A 69 8.89 -16.66 -14.46
CA VAL A 69 9.31 -16.31 -13.09
C VAL A 69 9.98 -14.94 -13.12
N GLU A 70 9.35 -13.96 -12.52
CA GLU A 70 9.77 -12.56 -12.56
C GLU A 70 9.76 -11.93 -11.16
N ALA A 71 10.74 -11.10 -10.85
CA ALA A 71 10.69 -10.25 -9.65
C ALA A 71 9.77 -9.06 -9.88
N PHE A 72 9.13 -8.58 -8.81
CA PHE A 72 8.39 -7.34 -8.82
C PHE A 72 8.48 -6.63 -7.45
N GLY A 73 7.70 -5.56 -7.25
CA GLY A 73 7.67 -4.88 -5.98
C GLY A 73 8.95 -4.08 -5.65
N SER A 74 9.15 -3.84 -4.37
CA SER A 74 10.22 -2.96 -3.88
C SER A 74 11.62 -3.48 -4.17
N SER A 75 11.80 -4.79 -4.33
CA SER A 75 13.09 -5.39 -4.71
C SER A 75 13.62 -4.91 -6.06
N ILE A 76 12.77 -4.36 -6.93
CA ILE A 76 13.15 -3.83 -8.25
C ILE A 76 13.49 -2.34 -8.20
N TYR A 77 12.63 -1.51 -7.58
CA TYR A 77 12.80 -0.05 -7.60
C TYR A 77 13.43 0.54 -6.33
N ALA A 78 13.51 -0.23 -5.26
CA ALA A 78 14.13 0.16 -3.99
C ALA A 78 14.88 -1.01 -3.33
N PRO A 79 15.84 -1.65 -4.02
CA PRO A 79 16.45 -2.91 -3.57
C PRO A 79 17.16 -2.80 -2.21
N ALA A 80 17.76 -1.65 -1.91
CA ALA A 80 18.42 -1.41 -0.62
C ALA A 80 17.44 -1.33 0.55
N HIS A 81 16.14 -1.12 0.29
CA HIS A 81 15.10 -0.90 1.28
C HIS A 81 13.97 -1.94 1.20
N ALA A 82 14.14 -2.98 0.41
CA ALA A 82 13.17 -4.06 0.32
C ALA A 82 13.25 -4.95 1.58
N ASP A 83 12.09 -5.21 2.20
CA ASP A 83 12.00 -6.09 3.37
C ASP A 83 11.90 -7.57 2.95
N ASP A 84 11.46 -7.81 1.73
CA ASP A 84 11.20 -9.10 1.10
C ASP A 84 11.53 -9.06 -0.40
N VAL A 85 11.49 -10.21 -1.03
CA VAL A 85 11.56 -10.37 -2.48
C VAL A 85 10.22 -10.87 -2.97
N ASP A 86 9.51 -10.01 -3.68
CA ASP A 86 8.27 -10.37 -4.36
C ASP A 86 8.58 -11.07 -5.69
N VAL A 87 8.01 -12.27 -5.88
CA VAL A 87 8.15 -13.06 -7.10
C VAL A 87 6.79 -13.36 -7.69
N LEU A 88 6.63 -13.13 -8.97
CA LEU A 88 5.49 -13.57 -9.76
C LEU A 88 5.85 -14.85 -10.51
N VAL A 89 5.02 -15.87 -10.35
CA VAL A 89 5.09 -17.11 -11.15
C VAL A 89 3.78 -17.26 -11.92
N THR A 90 3.86 -17.47 -13.21
CA THR A 90 2.68 -17.66 -14.04
C THR A 90 2.56 -19.13 -14.48
N ASP A 91 1.31 -19.61 -14.49
CA ASP A 91 0.95 -20.91 -15.08
C ASP A 91 1.66 -22.13 -14.43
N ASP A 92 1.79 -22.10 -13.10
CA ASP A 92 2.31 -23.20 -12.29
C ASP A 92 1.29 -23.68 -11.24
N ASP A 93 1.52 -24.86 -10.66
CA ASP A 93 0.74 -25.37 -9.54
C ASP A 93 1.26 -24.81 -8.20
N PRO A 94 0.48 -24.00 -7.50
CA PRO A 94 0.93 -23.38 -6.26
C PRO A 94 1.24 -24.40 -5.15
N ALA A 95 0.53 -25.52 -5.07
CA ALA A 95 0.77 -26.54 -4.03
C ALA A 95 2.09 -27.30 -4.28
N ARG A 96 2.34 -27.66 -5.55
CA ARG A 96 3.60 -28.27 -5.97
C ARG A 96 4.78 -27.34 -5.70
N LEU A 97 4.64 -26.08 -6.09
CA LEU A 97 5.69 -25.07 -5.95
C LEU A 97 5.98 -24.79 -4.45
N ALA A 98 4.92 -24.69 -3.62
CA ALA A 98 5.05 -24.52 -2.17
C ALA A 98 5.87 -25.66 -1.53
N THR A 99 5.54 -26.90 -1.90
CA THR A 99 6.25 -28.09 -1.41
C THR A 99 7.71 -28.10 -1.86
N ALA A 100 7.97 -27.81 -3.12
CA ALA A 100 9.34 -27.82 -3.69
C ALA A 100 10.24 -26.74 -3.10
N LEU A 101 9.68 -25.58 -2.71
CA LEU A 101 10.39 -24.47 -2.10
C LEU A 101 10.43 -24.53 -0.57
N GLY A 102 9.61 -25.38 0.06
CA GLY A 102 9.45 -25.38 1.52
C GLY A 102 8.76 -24.11 2.05
N LEU A 103 7.87 -23.51 1.26
CA LEU A 103 7.14 -22.30 1.60
C LEU A 103 5.70 -22.62 2.06
N ALA A 104 5.14 -21.78 2.91
CA ALA A 104 3.74 -21.88 3.32
C ALA A 104 2.82 -21.38 2.20
N LEU A 105 1.84 -22.21 1.80
CA LEU A 105 0.80 -21.80 0.86
C LEU A 105 -0.32 -21.05 1.63
N LEU A 106 -0.54 -19.80 1.26
CA LEU A 106 -1.62 -18.97 1.76
C LEU A 106 -2.83 -19.07 0.81
N PRO A 107 -4.02 -19.37 1.33
CA PRO A 107 -5.24 -19.49 0.52
C PRO A 107 -5.80 -18.11 0.16
N THR A 108 -5.02 -17.31 -0.55
CA THR A 108 -5.40 -15.99 -1.07
C THR A 108 -5.81 -16.10 -2.54
N LEU A 109 -6.39 -15.06 -3.09
CA LEU A 109 -6.68 -14.96 -4.51
C LEU A 109 -5.92 -13.75 -5.10
N PRO A 110 -4.90 -13.95 -5.96
CA PRO A 110 -4.31 -15.23 -6.34
C PRO A 110 -3.58 -15.94 -5.17
N PRO A 111 -3.30 -17.25 -5.29
CA PRO A 111 -2.52 -17.99 -4.30
C PRO A 111 -1.15 -17.37 -4.05
N ARG A 112 -0.72 -17.35 -2.79
CA ARG A 112 0.58 -16.82 -2.37
C ARG A 112 1.36 -17.86 -1.59
N LEU A 113 2.67 -17.92 -1.84
CA LEU A 113 3.60 -18.70 -1.04
C LEU A 113 4.46 -17.74 -0.24
N HIS A 114 4.57 -18.00 1.04
CA HIS A 114 5.29 -17.11 1.95
C HIS A 114 6.31 -17.89 2.78
N GLY A 115 7.46 -17.30 3.02
CA GLY A 115 8.49 -17.89 3.86
C GLY A 115 9.85 -17.24 3.69
N VAL A 116 10.90 -18.07 3.86
CA VAL A 116 12.29 -17.63 3.77
C VAL A 116 13.03 -18.50 2.75
N LEU A 117 13.61 -17.88 1.74
CA LEU A 117 14.55 -18.51 0.80
C LEU A 117 15.87 -17.76 0.84
N GLU A 118 17.00 -18.47 0.80
CA GLU A 118 18.34 -17.88 0.82
C GLU A 118 18.53 -16.85 1.97
N GLY A 119 17.90 -17.12 3.12
CA GLY A 119 17.94 -16.22 4.29
C GLY A 119 17.11 -14.94 4.16
N THR A 120 16.31 -14.80 3.11
CA THR A 120 15.49 -13.62 2.82
C THR A 120 14.02 -13.99 2.81
N ARG A 121 13.16 -13.10 3.32
CA ARG A 121 11.70 -13.23 3.18
C ARG A 121 11.31 -13.18 1.71
N VAL A 122 10.42 -14.07 1.33
CA VAL A 122 9.94 -14.18 -0.05
C VAL A 122 8.42 -14.32 -0.04
N ASP A 123 7.80 -13.53 -0.90
CA ASP A 123 6.39 -13.66 -1.26
C ASP A 123 6.28 -14.06 -2.73
N VAL A 124 5.86 -15.30 -2.99
CA VAL A 124 5.63 -15.78 -4.35
C VAL A 124 4.14 -15.75 -4.66
N THR A 125 3.74 -14.92 -5.61
CA THR A 125 2.37 -14.89 -6.12
C THR A 125 2.27 -15.79 -7.33
N VAL A 126 1.35 -16.77 -7.30
CA VAL A 126 1.13 -17.68 -8.41
C VAL A 126 -0.14 -17.30 -9.15
N VAL A 127 -0.02 -17.01 -10.45
CA VAL A 127 -1.13 -16.59 -11.30
C VAL A 127 -1.38 -17.64 -12.37
N THR A 128 -2.56 -18.23 -12.32
CA THR A 128 -3.04 -19.16 -13.35
C THR A 128 -4.21 -18.53 -14.09
N GLY A 129 -4.29 -18.74 -15.40
CA GLY A 129 -5.36 -18.19 -16.22
C GLY A 129 -5.18 -16.72 -16.62
N ASP A 130 -6.10 -16.21 -17.43
CA ASP A 130 -6.02 -14.90 -18.09
C ASP A 130 -7.23 -14.01 -17.76
N ASP A 131 -7.75 -14.12 -16.55
CA ASP A 131 -8.78 -13.23 -16.02
C ASP A 131 -8.24 -11.80 -15.74
N ASP A 132 -9.12 -10.88 -15.36
CA ASP A 132 -8.74 -9.49 -15.09
C ASP A 132 -7.71 -9.38 -13.96
N LEU A 133 -7.82 -10.22 -12.95
CA LEU A 133 -6.88 -10.23 -11.82
C LEU A 133 -5.51 -10.73 -12.29
N GLY A 134 -5.48 -11.84 -13.05
CA GLY A 134 -4.26 -12.40 -13.63
C GLY A 134 -3.55 -11.39 -14.53
N ARG A 135 -4.27 -10.72 -15.42
CA ARG A 135 -3.71 -9.66 -16.28
C ARG A 135 -3.11 -8.50 -15.48
N ARG A 136 -3.78 -8.06 -14.43
CA ARG A 136 -3.26 -7.00 -13.53
C ARG A 136 -1.99 -7.43 -12.82
N MET A 137 -1.95 -8.66 -12.30
CA MET A 137 -0.77 -9.16 -11.59
C MET A 137 0.42 -9.33 -12.53
N ARG A 138 0.21 -9.85 -13.75
CA ARG A 138 1.27 -9.99 -14.78
C ARG A 138 1.87 -8.67 -15.22
N SER A 139 1.19 -7.56 -15.04
CA SER A 139 1.76 -6.24 -15.35
C SER A 139 2.70 -5.71 -14.24
N GLY A 140 2.65 -6.26 -13.03
CA GLY A 140 3.43 -5.81 -11.89
C GLY A 140 4.95 -5.75 -12.12
N PRO A 141 5.59 -6.82 -12.64
CA PRO A 141 7.02 -6.79 -12.97
C PRO A 141 7.39 -5.70 -13.96
N ARG A 142 6.61 -5.54 -15.02
CA ARG A 142 6.82 -4.50 -16.04
C ARG A 142 6.66 -3.09 -15.46
N ASP A 143 5.66 -2.86 -14.63
CA ASP A 143 5.44 -1.58 -13.97
C ASP A 143 6.61 -1.23 -13.03
N ALA A 144 7.07 -2.18 -12.24
CA ALA A 144 8.21 -1.99 -11.34
C ALA A 144 9.51 -1.68 -12.12
N ALA A 145 9.75 -2.41 -13.21
CA ALA A 145 10.90 -2.19 -14.08
C ALA A 145 10.87 -0.81 -14.76
N LEU A 146 9.70 -0.37 -15.24
CA LEU A 146 9.52 0.95 -15.85
C LEU A 146 9.68 2.07 -14.83
N LEU A 147 9.18 1.91 -13.61
CA LEU A 147 9.42 2.86 -12.53
C LEU A 147 10.93 3.05 -12.29
N ALA A 148 11.67 1.95 -12.13
CA ALA A 148 13.11 1.97 -11.95
C ALA A 148 13.86 2.59 -13.16
N ALA A 149 13.42 2.28 -14.39
CA ALA A 149 13.98 2.86 -15.61
C ALA A 149 13.77 4.37 -15.65
N GLN A 150 12.54 4.86 -15.40
CA GLN A 150 12.24 6.29 -15.38
C GLN A 150 13.13 7.05 -14.39
N LEU A 151 13.35 6.51 -13.21
CA LEU A 151 14.24 7.14 -12.21
C LEU A 151 15.68 7.21 -12.70
N ARG A 152 16.22 6.12 -13.28
CA ARG A 152 17.59 6.08 -13.83
C ARG A 152 17.77 7.01 -15.03
N ASP A 153 16.85 6.96 -15.98
CA ASP A 153 16.92 7.75 -17.24
C ASP A 153 16.89 9.25 -16.98
N HIS A 154 16.29 9.67 -15.86
CA HIS A 154 16.26 11.05 -15.41
C HIS A 154 17.29 11.39 -14.34
N GLY A 155 18.20 10.45 -13.97
CA GLY A 155 19.22 10.66 -12.94
C GLY A 155 18.64 10.93 -11.54
N ARG A 156 17.48 10.34 -11.21
CA ARG A 156 16.77 10.57 -9.94
C ARG A 156 16.73 9.36 -9.03
N ASP A 157 17.43 8.29 -9.38
CA ASP A 157 17.46 7.08 -8.57
C ASP A 157 18.00 7.35 -7.15
N ASP A 158 19.15 8.01 -7.03
CA ASP A 158 19.73 8.35 -5.71
C ASP A 158 18.78 9.18 -4.84
N ALA A 159 18.08 10.16 -5.44
CA ALA A 159 17.12 10.98 -4.73
C ALA A 159 15.90 10.17 -4.27
N PHE A 160 15.44 9.22 -5.09
CA PHE A 160 14.38 8.30 -4.74
C PHE A 160 14.81 7.36 -3.61
N GLN A 161 15.98 6.71 -3.73
CA GLN A 161 16.51 5.79 -2.72
C GLN A 161 16.70 6.49 -1.37
N ALA A 162 17.19 7.72 -1.36
CA ALA A 162 17.35 8.51 -0.15
C ALA A 162 16.00 8.89 0.50
N ALA A 163 15.01 9.29 -0.29
CA ALA A 163 13.71 9.73 0.22
C ALA A 163 12.77 8.57 0.60
N TRP A 164 12.86 7.43 -0.08
CA TRP A 164 11.91 6.32 0.03
C TRP A 164 11.71 5.78 1.46
N PRO A 165 12.73 5.48 2.26
CA PRO A 165 12.55 5.00 3.64
C PRO A 165 11.81 6.02 4.51
N HIS A 166 12.00 7.32 4.27
CA HIS A 166 11.34 8.38 5.00
C HIS A 166 9.88 8.56 4.59
N VAL A 167 9.57 8.39 3.30
CA VAL A 167 8.18 8.31 2.81
C VAL A 167 7.47 7.13 3.45
N ARG A 168 8.09 5.94 3.51
CA ARG A 168 7.53 4.77 4.20
C ARG A 168 7.26 5.07 5.68
N ARG A 169 8.22 5.69 6.37
CA ARG A 169 8.07 6.06 7.78
C ARG A 169 6.94 7.07 7.97
N PHE A 170 6.84 8.12 7.15
CA PHE A 170 5.74 9.07 7.15
C PHE A 170 4.39 8.38 6.98
N VAL A 171 4.28 7.52 5.99
CA VAL A 171 3.08 6.74 5.67
C VAL A 171 2.66 5.85 6.85
N GLN A 172 3.61 5.18 7.49
CA GLN A 172 3.35 4.34 8.66
C GLN A 172 2.93 5.18 9.88
N ALA A 173 3.68 6.23 10.19
CA ALA A 173 3.42 7.10 11.34
C ALA A 173 2.06 7.79 11.25
N ARG A 174 1.61 8.13 10.04
CA ARG A 174 0.29 8.75 9.79
C ARG A 174 -0.80 7.74 9.41
N ALA A 175 -0.54 6.44 9.54
CA ALA A 175 -1.47 5.34 9.24
C ALA A 175 -2.05 5.35 7.81
N LEU A 176 -1.28 5.84 6.84
CA LEU A 176 -1.69 5.98 5.44
C LEU A 176 -1.30 4.77 4.56
N GLY A 177 -0.75 3.71 5.14
CA GLY A 177 -0.08 2.63 4.41
C GLY A 177 -0.89 1.36 4.15
N ARG A 178 -2.14 1.27 4.63
CA ARG A 178 -2.91 0.03 4.53
C ARG A 178 -3.85 0.02 3.34
N ASN A 179 -3.51 -0.76 2.31
CA ASN A 179 -4.35 -0.95 1.13
C ASN A 179 -5.74 -1.51 1.49
N GLY A 180 -5.82 -2.45 2.44
CA GLY A 180 -7.09 -2.98 2.95
C GLY A 180 -8.02 -1.90 3.51
N LEU A 181 -7.49 -0.81 4.04
CA LEU A 181 -8.23 0.35 4.53
C LEU A 181 -8.52 1.41 3.45
N GLY A 182 -8.18 1.14 2.20
CA GLY A 182 -8.43 2.05 1.08
C GLY A 182 -7.31 3.05 0.80
N TRP A 183 -6.14 2.91 1.44
CA TRP A 183 -4.93 3.65 1.11
C TRP A 183 -4.18 3.02 -0.05
N PHE A 184 -3.17 3.72 -0.55
CA PHE A 184 -2.25 3.15 -1.54
C PHE A 184 -1.44 2.00 -0.94
N GLY A 185 -1.20 0.95 -1.74
CA GLY A 185 -0.14 -0.01 -1.46
C GLY A 185 1.25 0.60 -1.69
N SER A 186 2.30 -0.11 -1.32
CA SER A 186 3.70 0.35 -1.43
C SER A 186 4.05 0.86 -2.83
N PHE A 187 3.59 0.19 -3.87
CA PHE A 187 3.83 0.60 -5.26
C PHE A 187 3.14 1.93 -5.60
N GLY A 188 1.93 2.17 -5.12
CA GLY A 188 1.24 3.46 -5.31
C GLY A 188 1.99 4.61 -4.62
N TRP A 189 2.53 4.38 -3.43
CA TRP A 189 3.37 5.35 -2.74
C TRP A 189 4.70 5.60 -3.46
N ALA A 190 5.31 4.54 -4.01
CA ALA A 190 6.53 4.66 -4.80
C ALA A 190 6.30 5.53 -6.05
N LEU A 191 5.18 5.32 -6.75
CA LEU A 191 4.80 6.16 -7.89
C LEU A 191 4.52 7.61 -7.48
N LEU A 192 3.84 7.81 -6.35
CA LEU A 192 3.54 9.14 -5.82
C LEU A 192 4.82 9.93 -5.46
N LEU A 193 5.90 9.24 -5.09
CA LEU A 193 7.23 9.85 -4.91
C LEU A 193 7.95 10.04 -6.24
N ALA A 194 8.00 9.02 -7.10
CA ALA A 194 8.82 9.02 -8.30
C ALA A 194 8.33 9.99 -9.37
N VAL A 195 7.01 10.09 -9.57
CA VAL A 195 6.43 10.94 -10.62
C VAL A 195 6.88 12.40 -10.50
N PRO A 196 6.78 13.06 -9.33
CA PRO A 196 7.27 14.43 -9.23
C PRO A 196 8.79 14.55 -9.26
N LEU A 197 9.56 13.56 -8.78
CA LEU A 197 11.01 13.57 -8.92
C LEU A 197 11.47 13.59 -10.39
N VAL A 198 10.69 13.01 -11.27
CA VAL A 198 10.96 12.98 -12.72
C VAL A 198 10.31 14.16 -13.44
N GLY A 199 9.06 14.48 -13.14
CA GLY A 199 8.22 15.39 -13.92
C GLY A 199 8.17 16.83 -13.41
N ASP A 200 8.27 17.05 -12.09
CA ASP A 200 8.26 18.40 -11.52
C ASP A 200 9.65 19.04 -11.66
N ARG A 201 9.71 20.23 -12.26
CA ARG A 201 11.00 20.88 -12.54
C ARG A 201 11.79 21.17 -11.28
N GLU A 202 11.12 21.70 -10.25
CA GLU A 202 11.76 22.05 -8.97
C GLU A 202 12.37 20.82 -8.30
N LEU A 203 11.64 19.71 -8.26
CA LEU A 203 12.10 18.45 -7.67
C LEU A 203 13.15 17.74 -8.53
N ARG A 204 13.03 17.82 -9.84
CA ARG A 204 14.01 17.22 -10.75
C ARG A 204 15.38 17.89 -10.66
N GLU A 205 15.43 19.20 -10.43
CA GLU A 205 16.66 19.98 -10.32
C GLU A 205 17.18 20.03 -8.86
N ALA A 206 16.37 19.59 -7.88
CA ALA A 206 16.74 19.64 -6.47
C ALA A 206 17.89 18.66 -6.13
N PRO A 207 18.77 19.01 -5.19
CA PRO A 207 19.76 18.08 -4.66
C PRO A 207 19.08 16.88 -3.96
N VAL A 208 19.81 15.76 -3.86
CA VAL A 208 19.30 14.51 -3.26
C VAL A 208 18.68 14.77 -1.89
N GLY A 209 19.38 15.48 -1.00
CA GLY A 209 18.93 15.79 0.35
C GLY A 209 17.72 16.74 0.45
N ALA A 210 17.24 17.29 -0.64
CA ALA A 210 16.02 18.11 -0.68
C ALA A 210 14.80 17.35 -1.25
N ALA A 211 14.95 16.07 -1.59
CA ALA A 211 13.91 15.28 -2.24
C ALA A 211 12.68 15.11 -1.34
N LEU A 212 12.86 14.73 -0.08
CA LEU A 212 11.76 14.53 0.87
C LEU A 212 11.00 15.83 1.20
N PRO A 213 11.66 16.93 1.63
CA PRO A 213 10.96 18.20 1.87
C PRO A 213 10.26 18.72 0.61
N GLY A 214 10.89 18.63 -0.54
CA GLY A 214 10.32 19.02 -1.82
C GLY A 214 9.09 18.22 -2.16
N TRP A 215 9.14 16.90 -2.00
CA TRP A 215 8.02 16.01 -2.22
C TRP A 215 6.82 16.32 -1.32
N LEU A 216 7.04 16.56 -0.02
CA LEU A 216 5.96 16.93 0.91
C LEU A 216 5.31 18.27 0.52
N ARG A 217 6.11 19.27 0.12
CA ARG A 217 5.58 20.54 -0.40
C ARG A 217 4.78 20.32 -1.70
N TRP A 218 5.28 19.51 -2.61
CA TRP A 218 4.56 19.17 -3.83
C TRP A 218 3.24 18.47 -3.51
N LEU A 219 3.26 17.42 -2.67
CA LEU A 219 2.07 16.68 -2.26
C LEU A 219 1.03 17.57 -1.57
N SER A 220 1.46 18.56 -0.79
CA SER A 220 0.59 19.52 -0.10
C SER A 220 -0.15 20.46 -1.06
N ARG A 221 0.37 20.67 -2.26
CA ARG A 221 -0.21 21.51 -3.31
C ARG A 221 -1.19 20.76 -4.23
N LEU A 222 -1.24 19.43 -4.14
CA LEU A 222 -2.18 18.65 -4.93
C LEU A 222 -3.63 18.96 -4.53
N SER A 223 -4.51 18.90 -5.51
CA SER A 223 -5.95 19.07 -5.36
C SER A 223 -6.69 17.75 -5.62
N LEU A 224 -7.95 17.71 -5.19
CA LEU A 224 -8.87 16.62 -5.59
C LEU A 224 -8.98 16.57 -7.12
N GLY A 225 -9.15 15.37 -7.65
CA GLY A 225 -9.24 15.13 -9.08
C GLY A 225 -7.89 14.98 -9.80
N ALA A 226 -6.79 14.97 -9.07
CA ALA A 226 -5.50 14.73 -9.70
C ALA A 226 -5.36 13.27 -10.16
N ARG A 227 -4.96 13.09 -11.41
CA ARG A 227 -4.45 11.82 -11.94
C ARG A 227 -2.94 11.96 -12.13
N ILE A 228 -2.19 11.14 -11.42
CA ILE A 228 -0.74 11.22 -11.32
C ILE A 228 -0.12 10.06 -12.10
N GLY A 229 0.73 10.39 -13.06
CA GLY A 229 1.47 9.43 -13.88
C GLY A 229 2.65 10.09 -14.55
N PHE A 230 3.55 9.32 -15.14
CA PHE A 230 4.72 9.87 -15.85
C PHE A 230 4.36 10.64 -17.10
N ASP A 231 3.19 10.38 -17.71
CA ASP A 231 2.76 11.06 -18.94
C ASP A 231 2.33 12.50 -18.70
N ALA A 232 1.64 12.76 -17.61
CA ALA A 232 1.21 14.08 -17.15
C ALA A 232 0.46 13.96 -15.81
N ILE A 233 0.50 15.04 -15.02
CA ILE A 233 -0.45 15.26 -13.94
C ILE A 233 -1.66 15.93 -14.56
N ARG A 234 -2.80 15.25 -14.57
CA ARG A 234 -4.07 15.80 -15.07
C ARG A 234 -4.98 16.09 -13.87
N HIS A 235 -5.72 17.17 -13.97
CA HIS A 235 -6.72 17.56 -13.00
C HIS A 235 -8.11 17.46 -13.61
N GLY A 236 -9.02 16.80 -12.91
CA GLY A 236 -10.44 16.71 -13.27
C GLY A 236 -11.31 17.28 -12.16
N ASP A 237 -12.45 17.87 -12.50
CA ASP A 237 -13.22 18.72 -11.58
C ASP A 237 -13.92 18.02 -10.42
N ALA A 238 -14.04 16.73 -10.42
CA ALA A 238 -14.88 16.06 -9.39
C ALA A 238 -14.38 14.68 -8.94
N GLU A 239 -13.23 14.24 -9.42
CA GLU A 239 -12.79 12.87 -9.24
C GLU A 239 -11.89 12.65 -8.01
N PRO A 240 -11.82 11.40 -7.49
CA PRO A 240 -10.82 11.06 -6.50
C PRO A 240 -9.40 11.14 -7.04
N LEU A 241 -8.41 11.01 -6.18
CA LEU A 241 -7.00 10.93 -6.57
C LEU A 241 -6.69 9.57 -7.21
N TYR A 242 -6.16 9.59 -8.43
CA TYR A 242 -5.72 8.38 -9.15
C TYR A 242 -4.21 8.35 -9.34
N ILE A 243 -3.65 7.15 -9.30
CA ILE A 243 -2.27 6.89 -9.68
C ILE A 243 -2.28 5.96 -10.89
N ALA A 244 -1.72 6.45 -11.99
CA ALA A 244 -1.64 5.72 -13.25
C ALA A 244 -0.43 4.76 -13.27
N ALA A 245 -0.62 3.62 -13.93
CA ALA A 245 0.45 2.68 -14.20
C ALA A 245 1.51 3.29 -15.12
N PRO A 246 2.80 3.01 -14.91
CA PRO A 246 3.84 3.43 -15.84
C PRO A 246 3.81 2.67 -17.17
N ALA A 247 3.32 1.43 -17.19
CA ALA A 247 3.25 0.61 -18.39
C ALA A 247 1.95 0.82 -19.18
N PRO A 248 2.01 0.94 -20.53
CA PRO A 248 0.84 0.89 -21.37
C PRO A 248 0.18 -0.53 -21.34
N PRO A 249 -1.15 -0.63 -21.55
CA PRO A 249 -2.09 0.46 -21.79
C PRO A 249 -2.33 1.31 -20.53
N PRO A 250 -2.76 2.59 -20.68
CA PRO A 250 -3.07 3.44 -19.56
C PRO A 250 -4.11 2.79 -18.64
N ARG A 251 -3.78 2.62 -17.36
CA ARG A 251 -4.69 2.08 -16.34
C ARG A 251 -4.36 2.70 -14.99
N ASP A 252 -5.32 2.70 -14.09
CA ASP A 252 -5.09 3.14 -12.73
C ASP A 252 -4.63 1.96 -11.87
N VAL A 253 -3.50 2.11 -11.21
CA VAL A 253 -2.97 1.12 -10.25
C VAL A 253 -3.51 1.34 -8.84
N ALA A 254 -3.88 2.58 -8.53
CA ALA A 254 -4.41 2.93 -7.22
C ALA A 254 -5.35 4.13 -7.31
N ARG A 255 -6.32 4.16 -6.39
CA ARG A 255 -7.32 5.21 -6.29
C ARG A 255 -7.65 5.49 -4.83
N LEU A 256 -7.69 6.76 -4.43
CA LEU A 256 -8.24 7.16 -3.15
C LEU A 256 -9.63 7.77 -3.34
N SER A 257 -10.53 7.56 -2.38
CA SER A 257 -11.78 8.31 -2.31
C SER A 257 -11.50 9.81 -2.11
N LYS A 258 -12.49 10.66 -2.42
CA LYS A 258 -12.36 12.11 -2.19
C LYS A 258 -11.99 12.44 -0.73
N ARG A 259 -12.56 11.70 0.22
CA ARG A 259 -12.28 11.89 1.65
C ARG A 259 -10.85 11.45 2.00
N ALA A 260 -10.44 10.27 1.59
CA ALA A 260 -9.09 9.79 1.80
C ALA A 260 -8.05 10.73 1.17
N ALA A 261 -8.29 11.22 -0.04
CA ALA A 261 -7.43 12.20 -0.69
C ALA A 261 -7.38 13.53 0.11
N ALA A 262 -8.51 14.00 0.63
CA ALA A 262 -8.53 15.20 1.47
C ALA A 262 -7.73 15.03 2.77
N VAL A 263 -7.82 13.85 3.41
CA VAL A 263 -6.99 13.49 4.57
C VAL A 263 -5.51 13.49 4.20
N LEU A 264 -5.14 12.80 3.11
CA LEU A 264 -3.76 12.76 2.62
C LEU A 264 -3.18 14.18 2.40
N PHE A 265 -3.93 15.05 1.73
CA PHE A 265 -3.49 16.43 1.49
C PHE A 265 -3.42 17.25 2.79
N GLY A 266 -4.30 16.96 3.75
CA GLY A 266 -4.27 17.53 5.10
C GLY A 266 -2.98 17.16 5.83
N GLU A 267 -2.66 15.88 5.86
CA GLU A 267 -1.43 15.35 6.46
C GLU A 267 -0.18 15.88 5.76
N ALA A 268 -0.17 15.93 4.43
CA ALA A 268 0.94 16.49 3.67
C ALA A 268 1.14 17.98 3.97
N ARG A 269 0.06 18.77 4.08
CA ARG A 269 0.15 20.18 4.48
C ARG A 269 0.66 20.35 5.90
N SER A 270 0.25 19.49 6.83
CA SER A 270 0.75 19.51 8.21
C SER A 270 2.24 19.16 8.25
N ALA A 271 2.66 18.12 7.55
CA ALA A 271 4.05 17.77 7.42
C ALA A 271 4.88 18.86 6.73
N ALA A 272 4.40 19.44 5.63
CA ALA A 272 5.07 20.54 4.95
C ALA A 272 5.25 21.77 5.83
N ARG A 273 4.28 22.07 6.71
CA ARG A 273 4.42 23.16 7.70
C ARG A 273 5.40 22.80 8.81
N ALA A 274 5.36 21.57 9.32
CA ALA A 274 6.26 21.11 10.37
C ALA A 274 7.73 21.15 9.93
N ILE A 275 8.00 20.70 8.69
CA ILE A 275 9.38 20.81 8.16
C ILE A 275 9.79 22.26 7.89
N GLY A 276 8.84 23.16 7.50
CA GLY A 276 9.09 24.59 7.30
C GLY A 276 10.43 24.87 6.62
N ASP A 277 11.30 25.58 7.34
CA ASP A 277 12.67 25.91 6.93
C ASP A 277 13.70 24.91 7.47
N ALA A 278 13.33 23.61 7.54
CA ALA A 278 14.28 22.58 7.97
C ALA A 278 15.58 22.66 7.17
N ALA A 279 16.68 22.78 7.90
CA ALA A 279 18.00 23.00 7.32
C ALA A 279 18.59 21.74 6.67
N SER A 280 18.05 20.57 7.01
CA SER A 280 18.51 19.27 6.50
C SER A 280 17.37 18.25 6.49
N ASP A 281 17.55 17.15 5.74
CA ASP A 281 16.64 16.02 5.75
C ASP A 281 16.54 15.39 7.15
N ALA A 282 17.63 15.33 7.92
CA ALA A 282 17.62 14.81 9.27
C ALA A 282 16.72 15.65 10.19
N ASP A 283 16.77 16.99 10.09
CA ASP A 283 15.87 17.89 10.82
C ASP A 283 14.41 17.72 10.34
N ALA A 284 14.19 17.63 9.03
CA ALA A 284 12.87 17.39 8.47
C ALA A 284 12.27 16.06 8.96
N ILE A 285 13.06 15.00 9.01
CA ILE A 285 12.65 13.67 9.50
C ILE A 285 12.26 13.73 10.98
N THR A 286 13.07 14.41 11.81
CA THR A 286 12.78 14.57 13.22
C THR A 286 11.45 15.30 13.42
N ARG A 287 11.22 16.39 12.72
CA ARG A 287 9.97 17.16 12.78
C ARG A 287 8.76 16.37 12.29
N ILE A 288 8.93 15.50 11.29
CA ILE A 288 7.86 14.58 10.82
C ILE A 288 7.59 13.51 11.89
N ALA A 289 8.61 13.01 12.58
CA ALA A 289 8.43 12.06 13.66
C ALA A 289 7.67 12.68 14.83
N ASP A 290 8.05 13.90 15.24
CA ASP A 290 7.35 14.65 16.29
C ASP A 290 5.88 14.89 15.92
N LEU A 291 5.60 15.24 14.66
CA LEU A 291 4.24 15.41 14.17
C LEU A 291 3.42 14.09 14.23
N ALA A 292 4.06 12.94 14.09
CA ALA A 292 3.38 11.65 14.18
C ALA A 292 2.83 11.36 15.59
N ASP A 293 3.45 11.91 16.61
CA ASP A 293 3.05 11.74 18.01
C ASP A 293 1.94 12.73 18.43
N GLU A 294 1.66 13.76 17.61
CA GLU A 294 0.53 14.65 17.85
C GLU A 294 -0.80 13.95 17.59
N PRO A 295 -1.68 13.80 18.60
CA PRO A 295 -2.99 13.23 18.38
C PRO A 295 -3.80 14.12 17.43
N PRO A 296 -4.49 13.56 16.44
CA PRO A 296 -5.38 14.34 15.58
C PRO A 296 -6.50 14.98 16.41
N SER A 297 -6.88 16.21 16.08
CA SER A 297 -7.97 16.91 16.78
C SER A 297 -9.31 16.21 16.55
N GLY A 298 -10.00 15.81 17.62
CA GLY A 298 -11.29 15.11 17.56
C GLY A 298 -11.44 14.11 18.69
N VAL A 299 -12.38 13.18 18.52
CA VAL A 299 -12.56 12.02 19.41
C VAL A 299 -11.98 10.81 18.70
N THR A 300 -11.14 10.07 19.39
CA THR A 300 -10.60 8.81 18.88
C THR A 300 -11.48 7.65 19.36
N LEU A 301 -12.03 6.91 18.42
CA LEU A 301 -12.68 5.63 18.66
C LEU A 301 -11.61 4.54 18.51
N VAL A 302 -11.54 3.63 19.46
CA VAL A 302 -10.58 2.53 19.44
C VAL A 302 -11.34 1.22 19.27
N VAL A 303 -11.11 0.55 18.14
CA VAL A 303 -11.59 -0.83 17.93
C VAL A 303 -10.45 -1.75 18.32
N THR A 304 -10.70 -2.61 19.27
CA THR A 304 -9.71 -3.56 19.81
C THR A 304 -10.14 -4.98 19.50
N GLY A 305 -9.18 -5.85 19.25
CA GLY A 305 -9.41 -7.28 19.08
C GLY A 305 -8.13 -8.06 19.33
N THR A 306 -8.26 -9.39 19.47
CA THR A 306 -7.17 -10.29 19.82
C THR A 306 -6.90 -11.28 18.70
N GLY A 307 -5.63 -11.55 18.44
CA GLY A 307 -5.17 -12.57 17.51
C GLY A 307 -5.14 -12.17 16.03
N GLU A 308 -4.20 -12.76 15.32
CA GLU A 308 -3.95 -12.45 13.89
C GLU A 308 -5.12 -12.84 13.00
N HIS A 309 -5.82 -13.92 13.30
CA HIS A 309 -6.98 -14.36 12.53
C HIS A 309 -8.12 -13.33 12.60
N THR A 310 -8.44 -12.84 13.80
CA THR A 310 -9.45 -11.80 14.03
C THR A 310 -9.05 -10.50 13.34
N ARG A 311 -7.76 -10.14 13.40
CA ARG A 311 -7.21 -9.00 12.67
C ARG A 311 -7.38 -9.13 11.17
N GLY A 312 -7.05 -10.29 10.59
CA GLY A 312 -7.21 -10.54 9.16
C GLY A 312 -8.67 -10.42 8.70
N ARG A 313 -9.61 -10.93 9.49
CA ARG A 313 -11.04 -10.77 9.21
C ARG A 313 -11.47 -9.31 9.30
N TYR A 314 -11.03 -8.59 10.31
CA TYR A 314 -11.33 -7.16 10.46
C TYR A 314 -10.77 -6.35 9.29
N ASP A 315 -9.51 -6.56 8.90
CA ASP A 315 -8.88 -5.88 7.76
C ASP A 315 -9.70 -6.08 6.47
N GLY A 316 -10.24 -7.27 6.25
CA GLY A 316 -11.05 -7.59 5.07
C GLY A 316 -12.34 -6.78 4.97
N VAL A 317 -12.92 -6.39 6.10
CA VAL A 317 -14.21 -5.69 6.15
C VAL A 317 -14.12 -4.24 6.60
N ALA A 318 -13.04 -3.83 7.26
CA ALA A 318 -12.86 -2.48 7.81
C ALA A 318 -13.00 -1.37 6.76
N ARG A 319 -12.68 -1.65 5.50
CA ARG A 319 -12.91 -0.71 4.40
C ARG A 319 -14.40 -0.35 4.23
N GLY A 320 -15.30 -1.31 4.46
CA GLY A 320 -16.75 -1.06 4.47
C GLY A 320 -17.14 -0.10 5.59
N LEU A 321 -16.69 -0.38 6.82
CA LEU A 321 -16.88 0.48 7.98
C LEU A 321 -16.40 1.92 7.71
N LEU A 322 -15.19 2.06 7.18
CA LEU A 322 -14.62 3.37 6.90
C LEU A 322 -15.43 4.15 5.85
N ARG A 323 -15.97 3.48 4.82
CA ARG A 323 -16.87 4.11 3.84
C ARG A 323 -18.17 4.61 4.46
N GLU A 324 -18.75 3.84 5.37
CA GLU A 324 -19.97 4.28 6.08
C GLU A 324 -19.69 5.48 6.98
N LEU A 325 -18.55 5.47 7.69
CA LEU A 325 -18.09 6.62 8.46
C LEU A 325 -17.82 7.85 7.59
N GLU A 326 -17.23 7.65 6.39
CA GLU A 326 -17.06 8.72 5.40
C GLU A 326 -18.41 9.30 4.95
N ALA A 327 -19.38 8.45 4.64
CA ALA A 327 -20.73 8.89 4.25
C ALA A 327 -21.42 9.69 5.36
N LEU A 328 -21.17 9.31 6.61
CA LEU A 328 -21.63 10.06 7.78
C LEU A 328 -20.89 11.40 7.98
N GLY A 329 -19.81 11.64 7.24
CA GLY A 329 -18.94 12.80 7.44
C GLY A 329 -18.13 12.72 8.75
N ALA A 330 -17.97 11.51 9.29
CA ALA A 330 -17.43 11.29 10.62
C ALA A 330 -15.91 11.05 10.67
N ILE A 331 -15.23 10.85 9.54
CA ILE A 331 -13.79 10.58 9.54
C ILE A 331 -12.99 11.85 9.27
N ARG A 332 -12.00 12.10 10.10
CA ARG A 332 -10.91 13.08 9.86
C ARG A 332 -9.63 12.41 9.42
N SER A 333 -9.34 11.25 10.00
CA SER A 333 -8.19 10.40 9.70
C SER A 333 -8.68 8.96 9.59
N TRP A 334 -8.11 8.18 8.67
CA TRP A 334 -8.46 6.77 8.52
C TRP A 334 -7.90 5.89 9.64
N GLY A 335 -7.34 6.51 10.64
CA GLY A 335 -6.91 5.88 11.86
C GLY A 335 -5.54 5.21 11.80
N ARG A 336 -5.03 4.94 12.98
CA ARG A 336 -3.78 4.25 13.22
C ARG A 336 -4.06 2.82 13.64
N PHE A 337 -3.29 1.89 13.11
CA PHE A 337 -3.37 0.50 13.48
C PHE A 337 -2.14 0.15 14.29
N ASP A 338 -2.31 -0.02 15.58
CA ASP A 338 -1.24 -0.41 16.48
C ASP A 338 -1.32 -1.91 16.75
N LEU A 339 -0.17 -2.57 16.75
CA LEU A 339 -0.02 -3.91 17.31
C LEU A 339 0.43 -3.72 18.75
N ALA A 340 -0.41 -4.12 19.69
CA ALA A 340 -0.02 -4.23 21.08
C ALA A 340 0.83 -5.50 21.30
N ALA A 341 1.47 -5.60 22.46
CA ALA A 341 2.05 -6.86 22.90
C ALA A 341 0.94 -7.92 23.05
N ASP A 342 1.30 -9.20 22.99
CA ASP A 342 0.39 -10.35 23.22
C ASP A 342 -0.70 -10.57 22.14
N ASP A 343 -0.38 -10.32 20.86
CA ASP A 343 -1.29 -10.50 19.71
C ASP A 343 -2.53 -9.59 19.70
N ASP A 344 -2.66 -8.66 20.61
CA ASP A 344 -3.71 -7.66 20.59
C ASP A 344 -3.45 -6.62 19.49
N TRP A 345 -4.52 -6.17 18.86
CA TRP A 345 -4.46 -5.12 17.86
C TRP A 345 -5.48 -4.01 18.13
N GLN A 346 -5.15 -2.81 17.77
CA GLN A 346 -6.02 -1.64 17.91
C GLN A 346 -6.12 -0.89 16.60
N HIS A 347 -7.33 -0.55 16.19
CA HIS A 347 -7.58 0.39 15.11
C HIS A 347 -8.16 1.68 15.68
N ARG A 348 -7.40 2.75 15.62
CA ARG A 348 -7.77 4.07 16.14
C ARG A 348 -8.35 4.92 15.01
N ILE A 349 -9.61 5.31 15.13
CA ILE A 349 -10.34 6.09 14.14
C ILE A 349 -10.67 7.45 14.76
N THR A 350 -10.08 8.52 14.24
CA THR A 350 -10.39 9.85 14.74
C THR A 350 -11.56 10.45 13.98
N VAL A 351 -12.55 10.89 14.73
CA VAL A 351 -13.78 11.49 14.21
C VAL A 351 -13.98 12.91 14.76
N PRO A 352 -14.66 13.80 14.04
CA PRO A 352 -15.00 15.12 14.56
C PRO A 352 -15.86 15.01 15.83
N THR A 353 -15.61 15.84 16.83
CA THR A 353 -16.32 15.79 18.13
C THR A 353 -17.84 15.82 17.97
N HIS A 354 -18.36 16.63 17.05
CA HIS A 354 -19.82 16.72 16.81
C HIS A 354 -20.44 15.50 16.12
N ARG A 355 -19.62 14.54 15.67
CA ARG A 355 -20.03 13.26 15.06
C ARG A 355 -19.69 12.06 15.93
N ALA A 356 -19.05 12.26 17.07
CA ALA A 356 -18.54 11.16 17.88
C ALA A 356 -19.59 10.14 18.28
N GLN A 357 -20.76 10.61 18.73
CA GLN A 357 -21.86 9.74 19.16
C GLN A 357 -22.41 8.90 17.98
N SER A 358 -22.74 9.53 16.88
CA SER A 358 -23.23 8.82 15.69
C SER A 358 -22.22 7.84 15.11
N ALA A 359 -20.93 8.19 15.15
CA ALA A 359 -19.86 7.32 14.72
C ALA A 359 -19.70 6.12 15.65
N ARG A 360 -19.78 6.32 16.97
CA ARG A 360 -19.74 5.23 17.96
C ARG A 360 -20.86 4.24 17.76
N GLU A 361 -22.09 4.71 17.60
CA GLU A 361 -23.26 3.89 17.33
C GLU A 361 -23.12 3.08 16.03
N LEU A 362 -22.59 3.71 14.97
CA LEU A 362 -22.34 3.04 13.70
C LEU A 362 -21.29 1.93 13.86
N VAL A 363 -20.15 2.21 14.48
CA VAL A 363 -19.08 1.22 14.72
C VAL A 363 -19.60 0.05 15.55
N THR A 364 -20.34 0.32 16.62
CA THR A 364 -20.91 -0.73 17.48
C THR A 364 -21.87 -1.65 16.70
N ARG A 365 -22.81 -1.09 15.94
CA ARG A 365 -23.71 -1.88 15.10
C ARG A 365 -22.97 -2.68 14.05
N TRP A 366 -21.94 -2.08 13.45
CA TRP A 366 -21.16 -2.72 12.41
C TRP A 366 -20.33 -3.89 12.93
N LEU A 367 -19.70 -3.75 14.09
CA LEU A 367 -18.98 -4.85 14.76
C LEU A 367 -19.94 -6.00 15.10
N ALA A 368 -21.10 -5.70 15.67
CA ALA A 368 -22.13 -6.70 15.95
C ALA A 368 -22.60 -7.47 14.71
N ALA A 369 -22.76 -6.78 13.57
CA ALA A 369 -23.19 -7.38 12.31
C ALA A 369 -22.08 -8.20 11.62
N SER A 370 -20.83 -7.85 11.83
CA SER A 370 -19.69 -8.50 11.14
C SER A 370 -19.26 -9.84 11.74
N SER A 371 -19.81 -10.23 12.89
CA SER A 371 -19.42 -11.45 13.63
C SER A 371 -17.91 -11.54 13.87
N ILE A 372 -17.26 -10.42 14.08
CA ILE A 372 -15.84 -10.31 14.43
C ILE A 372 -15.74 -10.17 15.95
N ASP A 373 -14.85 -10.95 16.55
CA ASP A 373 -14.55 -10.83 17.97
C ASP A 373 -13.64 -9.61 18.21
N ALA A 374 -14.26 -8.44 18.16
CA ALA A 374 -13.65 -7.15 18.39
C ALA A 374 -14.66 -6.22 19.06
N TRP A 375 -14.17 -5.28 19.84
CA TRP A 375 -15.00 -4.35 20.60
C TRP A 375 -14.53 -2.90 20.44
N LEU A 376 -15.40 -1.98 20.81
CA LEU A 376 -15.15 -0.54 20.78
C LEU A 376 -14.92 -0.05 22.21
N GLU A 377 -13.76 0.60 22.44
CA GLU A 377 -13.41 1.28 23.69
C GLU A 377 -13.90 2.73 23.72
#